data_dc0a86525d4c10a0275c82ea8dca503c
#
_entry.id   dc0a86525d4c10a0275c82ea8dca503c
#
_cell.length_a   1.000
_cell.length_b   1.000
_cell.length_c   1.000
_cell.angle_alpha   90.00
_cell.angle_beta   90.00
_cell.angle_gamma   90.00
#
_symmetry.space_group_name_H-M   'P 1'
#
loop_
_entity.id
_entity.type
_entity.pdbx_description
1 polymer ?
#
loop_
_entity_poly.entity_id
_entity_poly.type
_entity_poly.pdbx_seq_one_letter_code
_entity_poly.pdbx_strand_id
1 'polypeptide(L)'
;ILMALLPYVISVFVIHQIQRESSVIGALYALGAKKKDLIRHYVTLPTIVAFVGGIIGAVIGFSPVGIDYQLLDSYAYSSLPDFTPVYPLYLIIYSIVMPPVVSVIVNTLVINKRLSQTALSLIRNEQKTGHYSRVKIKSRNFIRRFQIRQMLREMRTGITVLLSMLFSLFILMLGVDCYYLCENVRKDTINDTKYEYMYTLKYPEESVPEGGEACFVKTLSKEQLGYNLDVTVMGMDSDNKYYDVKTHKGKSFITVSQSVVERYGVAKGDKFILTDDATSMDYAFTVEDICDERGGLMVFMDIDSMRELFGESDTYYNCLLSDKKLDIDEGRLYSTTTKSDIERSAAVFTDLMMSMIVMLIAVAVIIFCSVMFLMLNVTVERASFGISLVKVFGYKTKDVKKLYLNGNAIIITLGALIEIPLSKMFMDKVFPVFIPNVTSGINLAFPWYAYVIIFAGVMATYFIITSILVRKLGKITPAEVLKNRE
;
A
#
# COMPACT_ATOMS: atom_id res chain seq x y z
N ILE A 1 -9.97 -4.07 4.17
CA ILE A 1 -8.81 -4.37 5.07
C ILE A 1 -8.81 -3.41 6.25
N LEU A 2 -8.82 -2.07 6.06
CA LEU A 2 -8.86 -1.05 7.13
C LEU A 2 -10.02 -1.24 8.10
N MET A 3 -11.24 -1.51 7.60
CA MET A 3 -12.43 -1.75 8.43
C MET A 3 -12.30 -2.97 9.35
N ALA A 4 -11.49 -3.96 9.02
CA ALA A 4 -11.25 -5.13 9.87
C ALA A 4 -10.06 -4.94 10.81
N LEU A 5 -9.04 -4.20 10.38
CA LEU A 5 -7.80 -3.97 11.14
C LEU A 5 -8.04 -3.13 12.40
N LEU A 6 -8.76 -2.02 12.29
CA LEU A 6 -9.05 -1.15 13.45
C LEU A 6 -9.83 -1.86 14.54
N PRO A 7 -10.96 -2.55 14.27
CA PRO A 7 -11.65 -3.36 15.29
C PRO A 7 -10.77 -4.47 15.87
N TYR A 8 -9.88 -5.08 15.08
CA TYR A 8 -8.93 -6.07 15.60
C TYR A 8 -7.97 -5.45 16.62
N VAL A 9 -7.40 -4.30 16.33
CA VAL A 9 -6.52 -3.58 17.27
C VAL A 9 -7.26 -3.21 18.56
N ILE A 10 -8.49 -2.73 18.43
CA ILE A 10 -9.35 -2.42 19.60
C ILE A 10 -9.65 -3.70 20.39
N SER A 11 -9.94 -4.83 19.72
CA SER A 11 -10.20 -6.10 20.41
C SER A 11 -8.98 -6.62 21.19
N VAL A 12 -7.75 -6.35 20.73
CA VAL A 12 -6.54 -6.68 21.50
C VAL A 12 -6.48 -5.87 22.81
N PHE A 13 -6.86 -4.59 22.75
CA PHE A 13 -6.97 -3.75 23.94
C PHE A 13 -8.04 -4.27 24.91
N VAL A 14 -9.21 -4.63 24.40
CA VAL A 14 -10.32 -5.21 25.21
C VAL A 14 -9.90 -6.55 25.84
N ILE A 15 -9.19 -7.41 25.10
CA ILE A 15 -8.63 -8.66 25.68
C ILE A 15 -7.71 -8.34 26.88
N HIS A 16 -6.92 -7.28 26.75
CA HIS A 16 -6.05 -6.89 27.85
C HIS A 16 -6.83 -6.40 29.07
N GLN A 17 -7.91 -5.63 28.86
CA GLN A 17 -8.82 -5.22 29.93
C GLN A 17 -9.47 -6.44 30.61
N ILE A 18 -9.99 -7.40 29.83
CA ILE A 18 -10.52 -8.67 30.33
C ILE A 18 -9.48 -9.43 31.16
N GLN A 19 -8.20 -9.41 30.78
CA GLN A 19 -7.14 -10.05 31.56
C GLN A 19 -6.88 -9.35 32.89
N ARG A 20 -6.95 -8.02 32.91
CA ARG A 20 -6.80 -7.24 34.15
C ARG A 20 -7.95 -7.46 35.12
N GLU A 21 -9.15 -7.61 34.58
CA GLU A 21 -10.38 -7.82 35.35
C GLU A 21 -10.73 -9.31 35.51
N SER A 22 -9.79 -10.22 35.20
CA SER A 22 -10.09 -11.67 35.16
C SER A 22 -10.62 -12.25 36.47
N SER A 23 -10.14 -11.77 37.62
CA SER A 23 -10.62 -12.18 38.91
C SER A 23 -12.08 -11.74 39.19
N VAL A 24 -12.41 -10.52 38.78
CA VAL A 24 -13.80 -9.99 38.87
C VAL A 24 -14.72 -10.78 37.94
N ILE A 25 -14.30 -11.04 36.72
CA ILE A 25 -15.04 -11.85 35.74
C ILE A 25 -15.25 -13.27 36.27
N GLY A 26 -14.21 -13.86 36.87
CA GLY A 26 -14.29 -15.18 37.49
C GLY A 26 -15.27 -15.23 38.66
N ALA A 27 -15.29 -14.20 39.50
CA ALA A 27 -16.29 -14.05 40.58
C ALA A 27 -17.72 -13.90 40.04
N LEU A 28 -17.90 -13.10 38.97
CA LEU A 28 -19.21 -12.96 38.32
C LEU A 28 -19.69 -14.29 37.72
N TYR A 29 -18.79 -15.09 37.13
CA TYR A 29 -19.15 -16.43 36.66
C TYR A 29 -19.56 -17.37 37.83
N ALA A 30 -18.85 -17.29 38.95
CA ALA A 30 -19.20 -18.08 40.15
C ALA A 30 -20.57 -17.68 40.74
N LEU A 31 -20.97 -16.41 40.58
CA LEU A 31 -22.29 -15.89 40.95
C LEU A 31 -23.36 -16.14 39.88
N GLY A 32 -23.07 -16.85 38.80
CA GLY A 32 -24.01 -17.26 37.78
C GLY A 32 -24.18 -16.31 36.57
N ALA A 33 -23.29 -15.31 36.40
CA ALA A 33 -23.33 -14.45 35.24
C ALA A 33 -23.09 -15.26 33.95
N LYS A 34 -23.96 -15.05 32.94
CA LYS A 34 -23.83 -15.75 31.66
C LYS A 34 -22.73 -15.16 30.80
N LYS A 35 -21.99 -16.03 30.13
CA LYS A 35 -20.95 -15.63 29.18
C LYS A 35 -21.44 -14.62 28.14
N LYS A 36 -22.69 -14.77 27.66
CA LYS A 36 -23.30 -13.89 26.67
C LYS A 36 -23.40 -12.43 27.15
N ASP A 37 -23.72 -12.23 28.42
CA ASP A 37 -23.86 -10.89 29.01
C ASP A 37 -22.51 -10.19 29.13
N LEU A 38 -21.47 -10.93 29.49
CA LEU A 38 -20.11 -10.42 29.52
C LEU A 38 -19.57 -10.10 28.11
N ILE A 39 -19.82 -10.95 27.12
CA ILE A 39 -19.47 -10.64 25.70
C ILE A 39 -20.18 -9.34 25.30
N ARG A 40 -21.47 -9.21 25.54
CA ARG A 40 -22.22 -8.00 25.20
C ARG A 40 -21.62 -6.76 25.86
N HIS A 41 -21.27 -6.84 27.14
CA HIS A 41 -20.65 -5.72 27.87
C HIS A 41 -19.33 -5.27 27.20
N TYR A 42 -18.40 -6.20 26.93
CA TYR A 42 -17.11 -5.87 26.37
C TYR A 42 -17.13 -5.50 24.87
N VAL A 43 -18.15 -5.93 24.11
CA VAL A 43 -18.34 -5.56 22.71
C VAL A 43 -19.01 -4.19 22.55
N THR A 44 -19.78 -3.73 23.54
CA THR A 44 -20.56 -2.48 23.45
C THR A 44 -19.67 -1.26 23.22
N LEU A 45 -18.60 -1.10 24.00
CA LEU A 45 -17.71 0.07 23.88
C LEU A 45 -17.03 0.17 22.50
N PRO A 46 -16.36 -0.87 21.96
CA PRO A 46 -15.83 -0.86 20.61
C PRO A 46 -16.89 -0.55 19.54
N THR A 47 -18.09 -1.05 19.72
CA THR A 47 -19.20 -0.82 18.78
C THR A 47 -19.64 0.64 18.78
N ILE A 48 -19.77 1.26 19.98
CA ILE A 48 -20.10 2.69 20.10
C ILE A 48 -19.01 3.55 19.45
N VAL A 49 -17.74 3.24 19.69
CA VAL A 49 -16.62 3.97 19.09
C VAL A 49 -16.67 3.86 17.57
N ALA A 50 -16.92 2.66 17.03
CA ALA A 50 -17.04 2.43 15.60
C ALA A 50 -18.26 3.16 14.99
N PHE A 51 -19.38 3.20 15.71
CA PHE A 51 -20.58 3.92 15.28
C PHE A 51 -20.37 5.43 15.23
N VAL A 52 -19.79 6.01 16.28
CA VAL A 52 -19.46 7.45 16.32
C VAL A 52 -18.44 7.80 15.24
N GLY A 53 -17.42 6.94 15.06
CA GLY A 53 -16.45 7.09 13.97
C GLY A 53 -17.09 7.02 12.59
N GLY A 54 -18.07 6.13 12.40
CA GLY A 54 -18.86 6.02 11.17
C GLY A 54 -19.66 7.30 10.87
N ILE A 55 -20.30 7.88 11.89
CA ILE A 55 -21.02 9.16 11.74
C ILE A 55 -20.08 10.29 11.37
N ILE A 56 -18.97 10.44 12.09
CA ILE A 56 -17.96 11.48 11.80
C ILE A 56 -17.40 11.30 10.39
N GLY A 57 -17.07 10.07 10.01
CA GLY A 57 -16.57 9.75 8.67
C GLY A 57 -17.59 10.05 7.58
N ALA A 58 -18.87 9.74 7.82
CA ALA A 58 -19.95 10.08 6.88
C ALA A 58 -20.12 11.59 6.73
N VAL A 59 -20.14 12.34 7.84
CA VAL A 59 -20.26 13.80 7.82
C VAL A 59 -19.09 14.43 7.05
N ILE A 60 -17.87 13.99 7.26
CA ILE A 60 -16.70 14.50 6.53
C ILE A 60 -16.77 14.11 5.05
N GLY A 61 -17.04 12.83 4.75
CA GLY A 61 -17.02 12.30 3.38
C GLY A 61 -18.13 12.86 2.50
N PHE A 62 -19.31 13.13 3.06
CA PHE A 62 -20.44 13.75 2.35
C PHE A 62 -20.46 15.27 2.45
N SER A 63 -19.48 15.90 3.12
CA SER A 63 -19.35 17.37 3.13
C SER A 63 -18.91 17.88 1.75
N PRO A 64 -19.16 19.15 1.42
CA PRO A 64 -18.64 19.76 0.18
C PRO A 64 -17.14 19.53 0.00
N VAL A 65 -16.37 19.72 1.07
CA VAL A 65 -14.91 19.48 1.06
C VAL A 65 -14.56 18.03 0.74
N GLY A 66 -15.29 17.07 1.30
CA GLY A 66 -15.08 15.65 1.04
C GLY A 66 -15.44 15.25 -0.39
N ILE A 67 -16.51 15.84 -0.94
CA ILE A 67 -16.94 15.61 -2.32
C ILE A 67 -15.96 16.24 -3.31
N ASP A 68 -15.58 17.50 -3.11
CA ASP A 68 -14.59 18.17 -3.96
C ASP A 68 -13.28 17.40 -3.99
N TYR A 69 -12.87 16.86 -2.83
CA TYR A 69 -11.67 16.06 -2.75
C TYR A 69 -11.75 14.74 -3.53
N GLN A 70 -12.91 14.08 -3.55
CA GLN A 70 -13.15 12.86 -4.34
C GLN A 70 -13.21 13.14 -5.85
N LEU A 71 -13.59 14.34 -6.24
CA LEU A 71 -13.74 14.75 -7.63
C LEU A 71 -12.47 15.35 -8.25
N LEU A 72 -11.45 15.65 -7.44
CA LEU A 72 -10.18 16.21 -7.91
C LEU A 72 -9.60 15.44 -9.10
N ASP A 73 -9.64 14.11 -9.04
CA ASP A 73 -9.18 13.24 -10.11
C ASP A 73 -10.05 13.37 -11.37
N SER A 74 -11.37 13.40 -11.22
CA SER A 74 -12.31 13.51 -12.34
C SER A 74 -12.21 14.84 -13.08
N TYR A 75 -11.95 15.95 -12.38
CA TYR A 75 -11.72 17.26 -12.97
C TYR A 75 -10.44 17.33 -13.82
N ALA A 76 -9.49 16.45 -13.53
CA ALA A 76 -8.24 16.37 -14.27
C ALA A 76 -8.40 15.77 -15.68
N TYR A 77 -9.32 14.81 -15.82
CA TYR A 77 -9.50 14.04 -17.05
C TYR A 77 -10.75 14.43 -17.83
N SER A 78 -11.69 15.15 -17.20
CA SER A 78 -12.98 15.42 -17.79
C SER A 78 -13.44 16.85 -17.48
N SER A 79 -13.95 17.54 -18.50
CA SER A 79 -14.71 18.76 -18.30
C SER A 79 -16.07 18.39 -17.72
N LEU A 80 -16.20 18.48 -16.39
CA LEU A 80 -17.45 18.20 -15.72
C LEU A 80 -18.34 19.45 -15.74
N PRO A 81 -19.61 19.33 -16.15
CA PRO A 81 -20.57 20.42 -15.99
C PRO A 81 -20.86 20.65 -14.51
N ASP A 82 -21.39 21.82 -14.18
CA ASP A 82 -21.91 22.11 -12.84
C ASP A 82 -22.95 21.04 -12.48
N PHE A 83 -22.76 20.35 -11.36
CA PHE A 83 -23.66 19.32 -10.89
C PHE A 83 -24.05 19.55 -9.44
N THR A 84 -25.24 19.10 -9.11
CA THR A 84 -25.71 19.04 -7.72
C THR A 84 -25.43 17.65 -7.16
N PRO A 85 -24.65 17.53 -6.06
CA PRO A 85 -24.36 16.23 -5.48
C PRO A 85 -25.65 15.57 -4.98
N VAL A 86 -25.86 14.32 -5.40
CA VAL A 86 -26.98 13.50 -4.92
C VAL A 86 -26.47 12.62 -3.79
N TYR A 87 -27.19 12.65 -2.66
CA TYR A 87 -26.87 11.87 -1.46
C TYR A 87 -27.79 10.66 -1.35
N PRO A 88 -27.46 9.51 -1.97
CA PRO A 88 -28.31 8.32 -1.88
C PRO A 88 -28.32 7.78 -0.46
N LEU A 89 -29.51 7.66 0.11
CA LEU A 89 -29.73 7.26 1.51
C LEU A 89 -29.05 5.93 1.85
N TYR A 90 -28.98 4.99 0.90
CA TYR A 90 -28.34 3.71 1.12
C TYR A 90 -26.82 3.82 1.37
N LEU A 91 -26.12 4.79 0.71
CA LEU A 91 -24.69 5.01 0.95
C LEU A 91 -24.43 5.64 2.32
N ILE A 92 -25.29 6.56 2.75
CA ILE A 92 -25.22 7.16 4.09
C ILE A 92 -25.43 6.07 5.16
N ILE A 93 -26.47 5.25 5.00
CA ILE A 93 -26.74 4.13 5.92
C ILE A 93 -25.56 3.14 5.92
N TYR A 94 -25.05 2.79 4.75
CA TYR A 94 -23.92 1.87 4.62
C TYR A 94 -22.67 2.40 5.33
N SER A 95 -22.30 3.67 5.15
CA SER A 95 -21.13 4.28 5.77
C SER A 95 -21.21 4.33 7.29
N ILE A 96 -22.41 4.50 7.86
CA ILE A 96 -22.64 4.57 9.30
C ILE A 96 -22.77 3.17 9.93
N VAL A 97 -23.44 2.22 9.25
CA VAL A 97 -23.79 0.91 9.82
C VAL A 97 -22.66 -0.13 9.63
N MET A 98 -21.91 -0.07 8.52
CA MET A 98 -20.87 -1.08 8.27
C MET A 98 -19.74 -1.09 9.32
N PRO A 99 -19.16 0.04 9.75
CA PRO A 99 -18.11 0.03 10.76
C PRO A 99 -18.52 -0.65 12.09
N PRO A 100 -19.67 -0.34 12.70
CA PRO A 100 -20.10 -1.04 13.91
C PRO A 100 -20.44 -2.51 13.68
N VAL A 101 -20.99 -2.90 12.53
CA VAL A 101 -21.26 -4.32 12.20
C VAL A 101 -19.96 -5.11 12.15
N VAL A 102 -18.97 -4.62 11.42
CA VAL A 102 -17.64 -5.26 11.35
C VAL A 102 -17.00 -5.30 12.75
N SER A 103 -17.12 -4.22 13.53
CA SER A 103 -16.62 -4.16 14.90
C SER A 103 -17.26 -5.22 15.79
N VAL A 104 -18.59 -5.40 15.74
CA VAL A 104 -19.30 -6.44 16.50
C VAL A 104 -18.80 -7.83 16.11
N ILE A 105 -18.69 -8.12 14.82
CA ILE A 105 -18.24 -9.44 14.35
C ILE A 105 -16.82 -9.74 14.84
N VAL A 106 -15.87 -8.85 14.56
CA VAL A 106 -14.45 -9.04 14.92
C VAL A 106 -14.29 -9.14 16.44
N ASN A 107 -14.85 -8.20 17.21
CA ASN A 107 -14.72 -8.21 18.65
C ASN A 107 -15.41 -9.43 19.29
N THR A 108 -16.57 -9.84 18.79
CA THR A 108 -17.27 -11.05 19.31
C THR A 108 -16.41 -12.29 19.09
N LEU A 109 -15.85 -12.50 17.91
CA LEU A 109 -15.00 -13.65 17.61
C LEU A 109 -13.75 -13.69 18.53
N VAL A 110 -13.09 -12.56 18.70
CA VAL A 110 -11.85 -12.45 19.48
C VAL A 110 -12.12 -12.59 20.99
N ILE A 111 -13.14 -11.91 21.51
CA ILE A 111 -13.50 -11.90 22.93
C ILE A 111 -14.11 -13.25 23.35
N ASN A 112 -14.96 -13.85 22.52
CA ASN A 112 -15.57 -15.14 22.79
C ASN A 112 -14.54 -16.23 23.10
N LYS A 113 -13.43 -16.27 22.35
CA LYS A 113 -12.32 -17.20 22.59
C LYS A 113 -11.66 -16.98 23.97
N ARG A 114 -11.67 -15.74 24.45
CA ARG A 114 -11.04 -15.38 25.74
C ARG A 114 -11.94 -15.68 26.93
N LEU A 115 -13.21 -15.37 26.83
CA LEU A 115 -14.22 -15.63 27.87
C LEU A 115 -14.65 -17.10 27.95
N SER A 116 -14.15 -17.99 27.12
CA SER A 116 -14.39 -19.43 27.18
C SER A 116 -13.55 -20.16 28.23
N GLN A 117 -12.84 -19.45 29.10
CA GLN A 117 -12.08 -20.04 30.22
C GLN A 117 -12.97 -20.34 31.37
N THR A 118 -12.57 -21.32 32.22
CA THR A 118 -13.33 -21.68 33.42
C THR A 118 -13.25 -20.60 34.50
N ALA A 119 -14.29 -20.45 35.33
CA ALA A 119 -14.31 -19.48 36.44
C ALA A 119 -13.08 -19.61 37.35
N LEU A 120 -12.67 -20.84 37.67
CA LEU A 120 -11.50 -21.10 38.50
C LEU A 120 -10.21 -20.59 37.87
N SER A 121 -10.01 -20.80 36.56
CA SER A 121 -8.80 -20.34 35.86
C SER A 121 -8.75 -18.80 35.76
N LEU A 122 -9.90 -18.14 35.70
CA LEU A 122 -10.02 -16.68 35.68
C LEU A 122 -9.73 -16.10 37.09
N ILE A 123 -10.26 -16.68 38.16
CA ILE A 123 -10.00 -16.25 39.54
C ILE A 123 -8.54 -16.39 39.91
N ARG A 124 -7.93 -17.53 39.57
CA ARG A 124 -6.52 -17.80 39.85
C ARG A 124 -5.56 -16.99 38.95
N ASN A 125 -6.11 -16.29 37.98
CA ASN A 125 -5.32 -15.56 36.96
C ASN A 125 -4.18 -16.42 36.40
N GLU A 126 -4.44 -17.72 36.18
CA GLU A 126 -3.46 -18.68 35.68
C GLU A 126 -3.05 -18.30 34.26
N GLN A 127 -2.05 -17.44 34.19
CA GLN A 127 -1.32 -17.26 32.94
C GLN A 127 -0.58 -18.56 32.68
N LYS A 128 -0.93 -19.28 31.61
CA LYS A 128 -0.14 -20.41 31.13
C LYS A 128 1.29 -19.90 30.91
N THR A 129 2.14 -20.12 31.91
CA THR A 129 3.57 -19.81 31.81
C THR A 129 4.13 -20.68 30.70
N GLY A 130 4.48 -20.04 29.60
CA GLY A 130 5.09 -20.74 28.47
C GLY A 130 6.39 -21.42 28.90
N HIS A 131 6.72 -22.50 28.23
CA HIS A 131 7.93 -23.37 28.45
C HIS A 131 9.27 -22.61 28.34
N TYR A 132 9.26 -21.31 28.04
CA TYR A 132 10.42 -20.45 27.78
C TYR A 132 11.27 -20.07 29.01
N SER A 133 10.79 -20.38 30.22
CA SER A 133 11.53 -20.07 31.47
C SER A 133 12.83 -20.88 31.64
N ARG A 134 13.03 -21.94 30.87
CA ARG A 134 14.17 -22.87 30.98
C ARG A 134 15.34 -22.56 30.04
N VAL A 135 15.25 -21.53 29.19
CA VAL A 135 16.33 -21.18 28.25
C VAL A 135 17.55 -20.66 29.03
N LYS A 136 18.67 -21.36 28.93
CA LYS A 136 19.96 -20.95 29.52
C LYS A 136 20.58 -19.84 28.67
N ILE A 137 20.55 -18.59 29.19
CA ILE A 137 21.13 -17.43 28.52
C ILE A 137 22.57 -17.25 28.99
N LYS A 138 23.54 -17.37 28.06
CA LYS A 138 24.99 -17.27 28.32
C LYS A 138 25.52 -15.84 28.49
N SER A 139 24.68 -14.79 28.60
CA SER A 139 25.13 -13.40 28.72
C SER A 139 25.68 -13.10 30.11
N ARG A 140 26.90 -12.50 30.20
CA ARG A 140 27.51 -12.01 31.46
C ARG A 140 26.83 -10.76 31.97
N ASN A 141 26.16 -9.96 31.12
CA ASN A 141 25.56 -8.70 31.54
C ASN A 141 24.12 -8.96 32.06
N PHE A 142 23.89 -8.57 33.34
CA PHE A 142 22.59 -8.74 34.01
C PHE A 142 21.43 -8.09 33.24
N ILE A 143 21.63 -6.85 32.77
CA ILE A 143 20.58 -6.08 32.04
C ILE A 143 20.17 -6.82 30.77
N ARG A 144 21.13 -7.29 29.95
CA ARG A 144 20.84 -8.06 28.73
C ARG A 144 20.14 -9.38 29.04
N ARG A 145 20.57 -10.08 30.09
CA ARG A 145 19.94 -11.33 30.53
C ARG A 145 18.49 -11.11 30.96
N PHE A 146 18.24 -10.03 31.71
CA PHE A 146 16.89 -9.64 32.12
C PHE A 146 16.01 -9.30 30.94
N GLN A 147 16.47 -8.46 30.02
CA GLN A 147 15.75 -8.07 28.80
C GLN A 147 15.38 -9.28 27.95
N ILE A 148 16.31 -10.19 27.67
CA ILE A 148 16.04 -11.42 26.87
C ILE A 148 15.01 -12.31 27.57
N ARG A 149 15.14 -12.52 28.88
CA ARG A 149 14.15 -13.30 29.64
C ARG A 149 12.77 -12.67 29.63
N GLN A 150 12.68 -11.35 29.71
CA GLN A 150 11.43 -10.65 29.62
C GLN A 150 10.81 -10.75 28.23
N MET A 151 11.63 -10.56 27.18
CA MET A 151 11.20 -10.76 25.80
C MET A 151 10.62 -12.17 25.58
N LEU A 152 11.31 -13.20 26.04
CA LEU A 152 10.85 -14.59 25.93
C LEU A 152 9.55 -14.84 26.72
N ARG A 153 9.42 -14.24 27.90
CA ARG A 153 8.20 -14.32 28.72
C ARG A 153 7.01 -13.62 28.06
N GLU A 154 7.25 -12.50 27.38
CA GLU A 154 6.24 -11.66 26.73
C GLU A 154 6.15 -11.89 25.21
N MET A 155 6.75 -12.98 24.71
CA MET A 155 6.85 -13.25 23.25
C MET A 155 5.50 -13.19 22.55
N ARG A 156 4.43 -13.66 23.19
CA ARG A 156 3.07 -13.58 22.64
C ARG A 156 2.60 -12.14 22.42
N THR A 157 2.93 -11.24 23.34
CA THR A 157 2.63 -9.81 23.21
C THR A 157 3.50 -9.19 22.11
N GLY A 158 4.80 -9.55 22.08
CA GLY A 158 5.71 -9.12 21.02
C GLY A 158 5.23 -9.50 19.63
N ILE A 159 4.78 -10.74 19.43
CA ILE A 159 4.19 -11.19 18.15
C ILE A 159 2.93 -10.37 17.79
N THR A 160 2.08 -10.06 18.76
CA THR A 160 0.90 -9.23 18.50
C THR A 160 1.29 -7.81 18.07
N VAL A 161 2.31 -7.22 18.71
CA VAL A 161 2.86 -5.91 18.32
C VAL A 161 3.40 -5.97 16.89
N LEU A 162 4.21 -6.97 16.56
CA LEU A 162 4.76 -7.15 15.22
C LEU A 162 3.64 -7.32 14.17
N LEU A 163 2.68 -8.20 14.39
CA LEU A 163 1.56 -8.37 13.46
C LEU A 163 0.78 -7.06 13.24
N SER A 164 0.53 -6.29 14.31
CA SER A 164 -0.18 -5.01 14.20
C SER A 164 0.67 -3.98 13.45
N MET A 165 2.00 -3.99 13.64
CA MET A 165 2.93 -3.14 12.91
C MET A 165 2.98 -3.52 11.44
N LEU A 166 3.04 -4.81 11.11
CA LEU A 166 3.00 -5.32 9.74
C LEU A 166 1.75 -4.84 8.99
N PHE A 167 0.56 -4.97 9.58
CA PHE A 167 -0.69 -4.50 8.96
C PHE A 167 -0.70 -2.98 8.75
N SER A 168 -0.16 -2.22 9.71
CA SER A 168 -0.06 -0.76 9.56
C SER A 168 0.93 -0.37 8.47
N LEU A 169 2.04 -1.12 8.35
CA LEU A 169 3.02 -0.94 7.28
C LEU A 169 2.43 -1.26 5.90
N PHE A 170 1.54 -2.23 5.76
CA PHE A 170 0.87 -2.50 4.48
C PHE A 170 0.10 -1.28 3.97
N ILE A 171 -0.59 -0.56 4.86
CA ILE A 171 -1.33 0.65 4.47
C ILE A 171 -0.37 1.77 4.09
N LEU A 172 0.72 1.93 4.85
CA LEU A 172 1.75 2.91 4.53
C LEU A 172 2.41 2.60 3.18
N MET A 173 2.75 1.33 2.93
CA MET A 173 3.33 0.89 1.67
C MET A 173 2.40 1.16 0.48
N LEU A 174 1.09 0.99 0.63
CA LEU A 174 0.13 1.32 -0.43
C LEU A 174 0.27 2.79 -0.88
N GLY A 175 0.35 3.73 0.07
CA GLY A 175 0.53 5.15 -0.26
C GLY A 175 1.90 5.46 -0.87
N VAL A 176 2.94 4.82 -0.37
CA VAL A 176 4.31 5.00 -0.87
C VAL A 176 4.46 4.36 -2.26
N ASP A 177 3.83 3.20 -2.52
CA ASP A 177 3.80 2.58 -3.86
C ASP A 177 3.09 3.46 -4.88
N CYS A 178 1.95 4.09 -4.51
CA CYS A 178 1.30 5.06 -5.38
C CYS A 178 2.24 6.22 -5.75
N TYR A 179 2.99 6.75 -4.77
CA TYR A 179 3.94 7.83 -5.02
C TYR A 179 5.04 7.40 -5.98
N TYR A 180 5.71 6.27 -5.71
CA TYR A 180 6.80 5.81 -6.55
C TYR A 180 6.33 5.34 -7.93
N LEU A 181 5.12 4.79 -8.06
CA LEU A 181 4.54 4.49 -9.36
C LEU A 181 4.45 5.76 -10.21
N CYS A 182 3.80 6.82 -9.70
CA CYS A 182 3.66 8.08 -10.42
C CYS A 182 5.01 8.69 -10.79
N GLU A 183 5.96 8.70 -9.85
CA GLU A 183 7.30 9.25 -10.08
C GLU A 183 8.13 8.42 -11.06
N ASN A 184 8.02 7.08 -11.01
CA ASN A 184 8.71 6.21 -11.95
C ASN A 184 8.10 6.32 -13.35
N VAL A 185 6.76 6.29 -13.48
CA VAL A 185 6.08 6.50 -14.77
C VAL A 185 6.50 7.83 -15.40
N ARG A 186 6.53 8.92 -14.60
CA ARG A 186 6.99 10.22 -15.07
C ARG A 186 8.44 10.18 -15.57
N LYS A 187 9.35 9.60 -14.79
CA LYS A 187 10.76 9.50 -15.15
C LYS A 187 10.99 8.60 -16.35
N ASP A 188 10.35 7.45 -16.38
CA ASP A 188 10.49 6.50 -17.47
C ASP A 188 9.96 7.12 -18.77
N THR A 189 8.80 7.77 -18.76
CA THR A 189 8.25 8.49 -19.92
C THR A 189 9.21 9.57 -20.46
N ILE A 190 9.80 10.37 -19.55
CA ILE A 190 10.76 11.42 -19.96
C ILE A 190 12.04 10.81 -20.53
N ASN A 191 12.57 9.76 -19.90
CA ASN A 191 13.83 9.12 -20.32
C ASN A 191 13.70 8.40 -21.67
N ASP A 192 12.54 7.78 -21.91
CA ASP A 192 12.27 7.01 -23.13
C ASP A 192 11.93 7.94 -24.31
N THR A 193 11.54 9.20 -24.06
CA THR A 193 11.29 10.19 -25.09
C THR A 193 12.62 10.79 -25.56
N LYS A 194 13.22 10.21 -26.61
CA LYS A 194 14.53 10.62 -27.18
C LYS A 194 14.41 11.60 -28.36
N TYR A 195 13.19 11.84 -28.86
CA TYR A 195 12.88 12.76 -29.95
C TYR A 195 12.32 14.09 -29.39
N GLU A 196 12.44 15.18 -30.19
CA GLU A 196 11.89 16.49 -29.83
C GLU A 196 10.46 16.69 -30.36
N TYR A 197 10.15 16.08 -31.50
CA TYR A 197 8.85 16.20 -32.18
C TYR A 197 8.35 14.84 -32.62
N MET A 198 7.06 14.58 -32.35
CA MET A 198 6.31 13.46 -32.88
C MET A 198 5.13 14.01 -33.69
N TYR A 199 5.09 13.72 -34.96
CA TYR A 199 4.01 14.10 -35.86
C TYR A 199 3.12 12.90 -36.12
N THR A 200 1.85 13.01 -35.82
CA THR A 200 0.84 12.03 -36.24
C THR A 200 0.15 12.55 -37.47
N LEU A 201 0.14 11.76 -38.53
CA LEU A 201 -0.37 12.13 -39.84
C LEU A 201 -1.75 11.55 -40.08
N LYS A 202 -2.63 12.32 -40.79
CA LYS A 202 -3.87 11.81 -41.36
C LYS A 202 -3.58 11.02 -42.64
N TYR A 203 -2.67 11.59 -43.43
CA TYR A 203 -2.24 11.03 -44.72
C TYR A 203 -0.73 11.14 -44.84
N PRO A 204 0.00 10.05 -45.16
CA PRO A 204 1.44 10.07 -45.38
C PRO A 204 1.79 10.92 -46.60
N GLU A 205 3.02 11.43 -46.63
CA GLU A 205 3.62 12.01 -47.83
C GLU A 205 4.15 10.88 -48.71
N GLU A 206 4.42 11.21 -49.99
CA GLU A 206 5.01 10.24 -50.94
C GLU A 206 6.44 9.86 -50.55
N SER A 207 7.15 10.76 -49.90
CA SER A 207 8.51 10.55 -49.41
C SER A 207 8.65 11.05 -47.97
N VAL A 208 9.48 10.39 -47.18
CA VAL A 208 9.79 10.80 -45.81
C VAL A 208 10.57 12.13 -45.85
N PRO A 209 10.10 13.18 -45.14
CA PRO A 209 10.81 14.46 -45.04
C PRO A 209 12.23 14.28 -44.47
N GLU A 210 13.18 15.11 -44.98
CA GLU A 210 14.58 15.05 -44.56
C GLU A 210 14.70 15.34 -43.04
N GLY A 211 15.29 14.41 -42.29
CA GLY A 211 15.45 14.45 -40.85
C GLY A 211 14.28 13.90 -40.05
N GLY A 212 13.27 13.31 -40.72
CA GLY A 212 12.22 12.55 -40.11
C GLY A 212 12.45 11.05 -40.11
N GLU A 213 12.17 10.34 -39.05
CA GLU A 213 12.16 8.88 -38.97
C GLU A 213 10.71 8.41 -39.09
N ALA A 214 10.40 7.60 -40.12
CA ALA A 214 9.08 7.11 -40.39
C ALA A 214 8.74 5.92 -39.48
N CYS A 215 7.56 5.98 -38.86
CA CYS A 215 7.03 4.89 -38.05
C CYS A 215 5.58 4.62 -38.44
N PHE A 216 5.17 3.38 -38.29
CA PHE A 216 3.77 3.00 -38.41
C PHE A 216 3.23 2.68 -37.02
N VAL A 217 2.28 3.46 -36.52
CA VAL A 217 1.71 3.32 -35.18
C VAL A 217 0.27 2.86 -35.29
N LYS A 218 -0.08 1.80 -34.56
CA LYS A 218 -1.46 1.31 -34.42
C LYS A 218 -1.72 0.94 -32.97
N THR A 219 -2.85 1.39 -32.45
CA THR A 219 -3.30 1.02 -31.11
C THR A 219 -4.15 -0.25 -31.21
N LEU A 220 -3.78 -1.26 -30.44
CA LEU A 220 -4.55 -2.47 -30.21
C LEU A 220 -4.85 -2.57 -28.72
N SER A 221 -5.82 -3.40 -28.34
CA SER A 221 -6.22 -3.57 -26.95
C SER A 221 -5.87 -4.96 -26.42
N LYS A 222 -5.70 -5.05 -25.10
CA LYS A 222 -5.61 -6.31 -24.39
C LYS A 222 -6.39 -6.25 -23.09
N GLU A 223 -7.28 -7.22 -22.94
CA GLU A 223 -8.06 -7.35 -21.70
C GLU A 223 -7.17 -7.83 -20.55
N GLN A 224 -7.30 -7.15 -19.40
CA GLN A 224 -6.72 -7.58 -18.12
C GLN A 224 -7.70 -7.26 -16.98
N LEU A 225 -8.06 -8.27 -16.19
CA LEU A 225 -8.96 -8.14 -15.03
C LEU A 225 -10.30 -7.43 -15.38
N GLY A 226 -10.82 -7.63 -16.59
CA GLY A 226 -12.08 -7.03 -17.06
C GLY A 226 -11.94 -5.61 -17.61
N TYR A 227 -10.72 -5.10 -17.82
CA TYR A 227 -10.44 -3.81 -18.44
C TYR A 227 -9.65 -4.01 -19.72
N ASN A 228 -10.09 -3.37 -20.81
CA ASN A 228 -9.32 -3.29 -22.04
C ASN A 228 -8.29 -2.18 -21.90
N LEU A 229 -7.02 -2.53 -22.04
CA LEU A 229 -5.91 -1.60 -21.98
C LEU A 229 -5.31 -1.43 -23.36
N ASP A 230 -5.09 -0.17 -23.75
CA ASP A 230 -4.47 0.17 -25.01
C ASP A 230 -2.98 -0.22 -25.00
N VAL A 231 -2.56 -0.92 -26.03
CA VAL A 231 -1.18 -1.29 -26.31
C VAL A 231 -0.79 -0.67 -27.65
N THR A 232 0.22 0.17 -27.66
CA THR A 232 0.70 0.80 -28.87
C THR A 232 1.65 -0.15 -29.59
N VAL A 233 1.27 -0.55 -30.81
CA VAL A 233 2.13 -1.31 -31.72
C VAL A 233 2.83 -0.31 -32.65
N MET A 234 4.16 -0.31 -32.63
CA MET A 234 4.99 0.59 -33.43
C MET A 234 5.86 -0.22 -34.39
N GLY A 235 5.57 -0.06 -35.68
CA GLY A 235 6.42 -0.54 -36.77
C GLY A 235 7.51 0.47 -37.05
N MET A 236 8.75 0.02 -37.05
CA MET A 236 9.91 0.86 -37.32
C MET A 236 11.05 0.05 -37.98
N ASP A 237 11.99 0.75 -38.59
CA ASP A 237 13.21 0.13 -39.10
C ASP A 237 14.13 -0.29 -37.94
N SER A 238 14.95 -1.33 -38.18
CA SER A 238 15.87 -1.90 -37.18
C SER A 238 17.00 -0.95 -36.76
N ASP A 239 17.28 0.08 -37.51
CA ASP A 239 18.28 1.11 -37.31
C ASP A 239 17.69 2.47 -36.94
N ASN A 240 16.45 2.47 -36.39
CA ASN A 240 15.77 3.67 -35.92
C ASN A 240 16.64 4.44 -34.90
N LYS A 241 16.78 5.74 -35.13
CA LYS A 241 17.63 6.63 -34.33
C LYS A 241 17.16 6.80 -32.86
N TYR A 242 15.87 6.72 -32.64
CA TYR A 242 15.24 7.09 -31.34
C TYR A 242 14.97 5.91 -30.42
N TYR A 243 14.91 4.69 -30.97
CA TYR A 243 14.65 3.48 -30.21
C TYR A 243 15.76 2.45 -30.44
N ASP A 244 16.46 2.08 -29.39
CA ASP A 244 17.45 0.99 -29.43
C ASP A 244 16.75 -0.36 -29.25
N VAL A 245 15.91 -0.71 -30.23
CA VAL A 245 15.08 -1.91 -30.19
C VAL A 245 15.35 -2.78 -31.39
N LYS A 246 15.61 -4.04 -31.17
CA LYS A 246 15.75 -5.03 -32.25
C LYS A 246 14.39 -5.44 -32.77
N THR A 247 14.10 -5.15 -34.01
CA THR A 247 12.92 -5.63 -34.70
C THR A 247 13.23 -6.91 -35.48
N HIS A 248 12.25 -7.80 -35.57
CA HIS A 248 12.37 -9.08 -36.24
C HIS A 248 11.41 -9.13 -37.44
N LYS A 249 11.90 -9.57 -38.61
CA LYS A 249 11.08 -9.71 -39.80
C LYS A 249 10.07 -10.84 -39.64
N GLY A 250 8.83 -10.58 -40.00
CA GLY A 250 7.70 -11.53 -39.98
C GLY A 250 6.49 -10.99 -39.23
N LYS A 251 5.31 -11.28 -39.77
CA LYS A 251 4.01 -10.75 -39.28
C LYS A 251 3.65 -11.13 -37.84
N SER A 252 4.30 -12.14 -37.30
CA SER A 252 3.96 -12.70 -35.97
C SER A 252 5.01 -12.41 -34.90
N PHE A 253 6.12 -11.74 -35.24
CA PHE A 253 7.22 -11.53 -34.32
C PHE A 253 7.22 -10.11 -33.80
N ILE A 254 7.32 -9.99 -32.48
CA ILE A 254 7.32 -8.70 -31.77
C ILE A 254 8.41 -8.63 -30.72
N THR A 255 8.90 -7.43 -30.49
CA THR A 255 9.66 -7.06 -29.30
C THR A 255 8.75 -6.29 -28.35
N VAL A 256 8.66 -6.70 -27.11
CA VAL A 256 7.77 -6.06 -26.11
C VAL A 256 8.57 -5.15 -25.20
N SER A 257 7.98 -4.04 -24.77
CA SER A 257 8.54 -3.15 -23.77
C SER A 257 8.56 -3.81 -22.39
N GLN A 258 9.46 -3.38 -21.52
CA GLN A 258 9.52 -3.83 -20.13
C GLN A 258 8.20 -3.55 -19.39
N SER A 259 7.49 -2.48 -19.73
CA SER A 259 6.16 -2.17 -19.20
C SER A 259 5.13 -3.25 -19.52
N VAL A 260 5.16 -3.83 -20.73
CA VAL A 260 4.29 -4.94 -21.12
C VAL A 260 4.63 -6.20 -20.31
N VAL A 261 5.94 -6.46 -20.11
CA VAL A 261 6.40 -7.58 -19.27
C VAL A 261 5.90 -7.42 -17.83
N GLU A 262 6.08 -6.24 -17.23
CA GLU A 262 5.65 -5.94 -15.87
C GLU A 262 4.14 -6.02 -15.69
N ARG A 263 3.39 -5.64 -16.74
CA ARG A 263 1.92 -5.61 -16.70
C ARG A 263 1.30 -6.98 -16.91
N TYR A 264 1.75 -7.71 -17.93
CA TYR A 264 1.13 -8.96 -18.39
C TYR A 264 1.89 -10.22 -18.00
N GLY A 265 3.12 -10.08 -17.49
CA GLY A 265 3.96 -11.21 -17.08
C GLY A 265 4.44 -12.07 -18.25
N VAL A 266 4.55 -11.50 -19.45
CA VAL A 266 4.99 -12.22 -20.65
C VAL A 266 6.51 -12.39 -20.67
N ALA A 267 6.96 -13.51 -21.24
CA ALA A 267 8.37 -13.84 -21.39
C ALA A 267 8.70 -14.09 -22.87
N LYS A 268 10.00 -14.09 -23.18
CA LYS A 268 10.48 -14.45 -24.51
C LYS A 268 10.02 -15.84 -24.92
N GLY A 269 9.43 -15.96 -26.11
CA GLY A 269 8.83 -17.16 -26.66
C GLY A 269 7.33 -17.31 -26.39
N ASP A 270 6.75 -16.48 -25.52
CA ASP A 270 5.31 -16.54 -25.23
C ASP A 270 4.46 -16.00 -26.38
N LYS A 271 3.22 -16.43 -26.43
CA LYS A 271 2.22 -15.84 -27.34
C LYS A 271 1.53 -14.66 -26.66
N PHE A 272 1.50 -13.54 -27.35
CA PHE A 272 0.85 -12.31 -26.91
C PHE A 272 -0.26 -11.95 -27.89
N ILE A 273 -1.51 -12.01 -27.46
CA ILE A 273 -2.69 -11.74 -28.29
C ILE A 273 -3.16 -10.32 -28.01
N LEU A 274 -3.32 -9.53 -29.07
CA LEU A 274 -3.87 -8.19 -29.05
C LEU A 274 -5.11 -8.13 -29.95
N THR A 275 -6.12 -7.38 -29.54
CA THR A 275 -7.38 -7.23 -30.25
C THR A 275 -7.47 -5.84 -30.88
N ASP A 276 -7.89 -5.76 -32.13
CA ASP A 276 -8.27 -4.50 -32.76
C ASP A 276 -9.74 -4.22 -32.45
N ASP A 277 -10.01 -3.25 -31.60
CA ASP A 277 -11.39 -2.92 -31.16
C ASP A 277 -12.28 -2.43 -32.29
N ALA A 278 -11.69 -1.85 -33.36
CA ALA A 278 -12.45 -1.36 -34.51
C ALA A 278 -12.96 -2.51 -35.42
N THR A 279 -12.17 -3.58 -35.56
CA THR A 279 -12.50 -4.72 -36.44
C THR A 279 -12.90 -5.96 -35.65
N SER A 280 -12.70 -5.96 -34.32
CA SER A 280 -12.86 -7.12 -33.44
C SER A 280 -12.01 -8.33 -33.88
N MET A 281 -10.85 -8.06 -34.47
CA MET A 281 -9.92 -9.11 -34.93
C MET A 281 -8.80 -9.28 -33.88
N ASP A 282 -8.49 -10.55 -33.62
CA ASP A 282 -7.38 -10.93 -32.74
C ASP A 282 -6.12 -11.19 -33.54
N TYR A 283 -5.01 -10.56 -33.12
CA TYR A 283 -3.68 -10.75 -33.66
C TYR A 283 -2.81 -11.49 -32.64
N ALA A 284 -2.34 -12.68 -33.03
CA ALA A 284 -1.50 -13.52 -32.18
C ALA A 284 -0.03 -13.33 -32.53
N PHE A 285 0.71 -12.72 -31.65
CA PHE A 285 2.15 -12.49 -31.79
C PHE A 285 2.98 -13.45 -30.95
N THR A 286 4.23 -13.66 -31.34
CA THR A 286 5.26 -14.35 -30.55
C THR A 286 6.27 -13.32 -30.07
N VAL A 287 6.55 -13.29 -28.77
CA VAL A 287 7.53 -12.41 -28.16
C VAL A 287 8.94 -12.93 -28.48
N GLU A 288 9.66 -12.28 -29.38
CA GLU A 288 11.03 -12.66 -29.74
C GLU A 288 12.08 -11.98 -28.86
N ASP A 289 11.84 -10.73 -28.44
CA ASP A 289 12.75 -10.02 -27.56
C ASP A 289 12.01 -9.08 -26.62
N ILE A 290 12.72 -8.57 -25.62
CA ILE A 290 12.24 -7.62 -24.63
C ILE A 290 13.18 -6.43 -24.64
N CYS A 291 12.65 -5.20 -24.75
CA CYS A 291 13.41 -3.97 -24.68
C CYS A 291 13.16 -3.25 -23.35
N ASP A 292 14.11 -2.39 -22.95
CA ASP A 292 14.07 -1.69 -21.65
C ASP A 292 13.23 -0.39 -21.68
N GLU A 293 12.35 -0.23 -22.69
CA GLU A 293 11.41 0.89 -22.74
C GLU A 293 10.29 0.71 -21.69
N ARG A 294 9.97 1.79 -20.95
CA ARG A 294 9.03 1.78 -19.81
C ARG A 294 7.99 2.88 -19.86
N GLY A 295 8.10 3.83 -20.77
CA GLY A 295 7.23 5.01 -20.88
C GLY A 295 5.77 4.70 -21.22
N GLY A 296 5.47 3.48 -21.70
CA GLY A 296 4.12 3.06 -22.05
C GLY A 296 4.01 1.58 -22.33
N LEU A 297 2.78 1.10 -22.56
CA LEU A 297 2.55 -0.28 -23.03
C LEU A 297 2.84 -0.33 -24.53
N MET A 298 4.09 -0.57 -24.89
CA MET A 298 4.54 -0.55 -26.28
C MET A 298 5.01 -1.92 -26.77
N VAL A 299 4.75 -2.17 -28.02
CA VAL A 299 5.18 -3.36 -28.76
C VAL A 299 5.79 -2.90 -30.05
N PHE A 300 6.96 -3.43 -30.40
CA PHE A 300 7.71 -3.04 -31.58
C PHE A 300 7.78 -4.19 -32.57
N MET A 301 7.66 -3.87 -33.83
CA MET A 301 7.85 -4.83 -34.93
C MET A 301 8.51 -4.15 -36.16
N ASP A 302 8.98 -4.97 -37.07
CA ASP A 302 9.51 -4.49 -38.35
C ASP A 302 8.41 -3.79 -39.16
N ILE A 303 8.72 -2.59 -39.68
CA ILE A 303 7.71 -1.74 -40.34
C ILE A 303 7.10 -2.40 -41.56
N ASP A 304 7.92 -3.09 -42.38
CA ASP A 304 7.44 -3.76 -43.58
C ASP A 304 6.54 -4.95 -43.23
N SER A 305 6.90 -5.71 -42.20
CA SER A 305 6.07 -6.80 -41.67
C SER A 305 4.76 -6.29 -41.10
N MET A 306 4.74 -5.10 -40.50
CA MET A 306 3.53 -4.46 -39.98
C MET A 306 2.63 -3.96 -41.11
N ARG A 307 3.20 -3.34 -42.15
CA ARG A 307 2.46 -2.93 -43.35
C ARG A 307 1.76 -4.12 -44.02
N GLU A 308 2.48 -5.22 -44.19
CA GLU A 308 1.94 -6.45 -44.78
C GLU A 308 0.86 -7.08 -43.87
N LEU A 309 1.00 -7.01 -42.53
CA LEU A 309 0.00 -7.56 -41.61
C LEU A 309 -1.33 -6.80 -41.70
N PHE A 310 -1.27 -5.46 -41.77
CA PHE A 310 -2.48 -4.62 -41.79
C PHE A 310 -2.96 -4.27 -43.19
N GLY A 311 -2.29 -4.76 -44.25
CA GLY A 311 -2.70 -4.56 -45.65
C GLY A 311 -2.46 -3.15 -46.17
N GLU A 312 -1.48 -2.47 -45.65
CA GLU A 312 -1.08 -1.13 -46.07
C GLU A 312 -0.06 -1.18 -47.21
N SER A 313 0.17 -0.05 -47.86
CA SER A 313 1.19 0.07 -48.90
C SER A 313 2.60 -0.03 -48.35
N ASP A 314 3.56 -0.47 -49.19
CA ASP A 314 4.97 -0.65 -48.79
C ASP A 314 5.64 0.64 -48.33
N THR A 315 5.09 1.80 -48.65
CA THR A 315 5.61 3.13 -48.25
C THR A 315 4.78 3.78 -47.14
N TYR A 316 3.75 3.08 -46.62
CA TYR A 316 2.84 3.65 -45.64
C TYR A 316 3.54 3.94 -44.28
N TYR A 317 3.31 5.12 -43.76
CA TYR A 317 3.64 5.53 -42.39
C TYR A 317 2.62 6.57 -41.92
N ASN A 318 2.37 6.64 -40.62
CA ASN A 318 1.41 7.58 -40.03
C ASN A 318 2.02 8.37 -38.86
N CYS A 319 3.29 8.11 -38.58
CA CYS A 319 4.01 8.81 -37.50
C CYS A 319 5.42 9.16 -38.02
N LEU A 320 5.87 10.36 -37.67
CA LEU A 320 7.24 10.83 -37.89
C LEU A 320 7.86 11.29 -36.59
N LEU A 321 9.05 10.83 -36.31
CA LEU A 321 9.87 11.27 -35.17
C LEU A 321 11.01 12.18 -35.70
N SER A 322 11.27 13.27 -34.99
CA SER A 322 12.36 14.20 -35.41
C SER A 322 12.93 14.98 -34.23
N ASP A 323 14.22 15.34 -34.35
CA ASP A 323 14.86 16.29 -33.42
C ASP A 323 14.62 17.75 -33.82
N LYS A 324 14.15 17.98 -35.04
CA LYS A 324 13.94 19.33 -35.58
C LYS A 324 12.49 19.47 -36.00
N LYS A 325 12.02 20.73 -35.96
CA LYS A 325 10.70 21.03 -36.51
C LYS A 325 10.71 20.78 -38.02
N LEU A 326 9.87 19.86 -38.49
CA LEU A 326 9.67 19.56 -39.90
C LEU A 326 8.61 20.49 -40.49
N ASP A 327 8.79 20.84 -41.75
CA ASP A 327 7.82 21.61 -42.55
C ASP A 327 6.84 20.61 -43.20
N ILE A 328 5.72 20.35 -42.52
CA ILE A 328 4.70 19.44 -42.99
C ILE A 328 3.41 20.24 -43.17
N ASP A 329 2.72 20.01 -44.28
CA ASP A 329 1.44 20.64 -44.55
C ASP A 329 0.43 20.37 -43.42
N GLU A 330 -0.12 21.45 -42.83
CA GLU A 330 -1.10 21.38 -41.70
C GLU A 330 -2.32 20.55 -42.05
N GLY A 331 -2.74 20.49 -43.31
CA GLY A 331 -3.83 19.65 -43.78
C GLY A 331 -3.59 18.15 -43.61
N ARG A 332 -2.34 17.71 -43.58
CA ARG A 332 -1.92 16.32 -43.41
C ARG A 332 -1.72 15.92 -41.95
N LEU A 333 -1.52 16.92 -41.07
CA LEU A 333 -1.29 16.69 -39.66
C LEU A 333 -2.59 16.36 -38.92
N TYR A 334 -2.55 15.29 -38.12
CA TYR A 334 -3.53 15.02 -37.09
C TYR A 334 -3.15 15.74 -35.79
N SER A 335 -1.92 15.57 -35.34
CA SER A 335 -1.36 16.24 -34.17
C SER A 335 0.16 16.37 -34.29
N THR A 336 0.70 17.38 -33.60
CA THR A 336 2.14 17.51 -33.33
C THR A 336 2.32 17.51 -31.83
N THR A 337 3.06 16.53 -31.33
CA THR A 337 3.38 16.40 -29.91
C THR A 337 4.86 16.70 -29.72
N THR A 338 5.20 17.65 -28.86
CA THR A 338 6.59 17.97 -28.54
C THR A 338 7.02 17.21 -27.28
N LYS A 339 8.32 17.03 -27.11
CA LYS A 339 8.88 16.46 -25.87
C LYS A 339 8.41 17.23 -24.64
N SER A 340 8.34 18.58 -24.73
CA SER A 340 7.83 19.41 -23.62
C SER A 340 6.35 19.15 -23.31
N ASP A 341 5.54 18.74 -24.29
CA ASP A 341 4.14 18.38 -24.05
C ASP A 341 4.03 17.04 -23.33
N ILE A 342 4.87 16.08 -23.69
CA ILE A 342 4.97 14.77 -23.04
C ILE A 342 5.43 14.94 -21.58
N GLU A 343 6.49 15.74 -21.36
CA GLU A 343 6.99 16.05 -20.02
C GLU A 343 5.91 16.74 -19.16
N ARG A 344 5.19 17.71 -19.73
CA ARG A 344 4.09 18.39 -19.05
C ARG A 344 2.94 17.45 -18.74
N SER A 345 2.56 16.60 -19.68
CA SER A 345 1.49 15.62 -19.48
C SER A 345 1.84 14.62 -18.37
N ALA A 346 3.06 14.11 -18.35
CA ALA A 346 3.55 13.22 -17.30
C ALA A 346 3.61 13.92 -15.93
N ALA A 347 4.00 15.20 -15.89
CA ALA A 347 4.00 16.00 -14.65
C ALA A 347 2.59 16.26 -14.14
N VAL A 348 1.64 16.64 -15.01
CA VAL A 348 0.24 16.87 -14.65
C VAL A 348 -0.37 15.66 -13.98
N PHE A 349 -0.15 14.45 -14.52
CA PHE A 349 -0.62 13.21 -13.90
C PHE A 349 -0.11 13.04 -12.46
N THR A 350 1.19 13.26 -12.25
CA THR A 350 1.81 13.17 -10.92
C THR A 350 1.25 14.22 -9.96
N ASP A 351 1.10 15.47 -10.42
CA ASP A 351 0.63 16.59 -9.59
C ASP A 351 -0.83 16.38 -9.13
N LEU A 352 -1.67 15.86 -10.01
CA LEU A 352 -3.06 15.55 -9.70
C LEU A 352 -3.18 14.44 -8.66
N MET A 353 -2.40 13.38 -8.81
CA MET A 353 -2.39 12.26 -7.86
C MET A 353 -1.74 12.64 -6.53
N MET A 354 -0.87 13.66 -6.49
CA MET A 354 -0.09 14.03 -5.30
C MET A 354 -0.98 14.35 -4.10
N SER A 355 -2.08 15.07 -4.31
CA SER A 355 -3.02 15.42 -3.22
C SER A 355 -3.61 14.16 -2.57
N MET A 356 -4.05 13.20 -3.40
CA MET A 356 -4.59 11.91 -2.93
C MET A 356 -3.53 11.07 -2.23
N ILE A 357 -2.32 11.01 -2.78
CA ILE A 357 -1.18 10.28 -2.23
C ILE A 357 -0.80 10.82 -0.85
N VAL A 358 -0.68 12.15 -0.71
CA VAL A 358 -0.36 12.80 0.57
C VAL A 358 -1.41 12.50 1.63
N MET A 359 -2.71 12.56 1.26
CA MET A 359 -3.78 12.19 2.19
C MET A 359 -3.69 10.72 2.60
N LEU A 360 -3.45 9.81 1.66
CA LEU A 360 -3.35 8.38 1.93
C LEU A 360 -2.18 8.09 2.89
N ILE A 361 -1.01 8.70 2.64
CA ILE A 361 0.16 8.56 3.51
C ILE A 361 -0.12 9.17 4.89
N ALA A 362 -0.75 10.35 4.97
CA ALA A 362 -1.08 10.99 6.25
C ALA A 362 -2.01 10.12 7.09
N VAL A 363 -3.06 9.56 6.49
CA VAL A 363 -3.98 8.62 7.15
C VAL A 363 -3.25 7.36 7.61
N ALA A 364 -2.38 6.81 6.76
CA ALA A 364 -1.57 5.64 7.09
C ALA A 364 -0.64 5.90 8.30
N VAL A 365 0.02 7.06 8.34
CA VAL A 365 0.88 7.48 9.46
C VAL A 365 0.07 7.64 10.75
N ILE A 366 -1.12 8.25 10.70
CA ILE A 366 -2.00 8.39 11.87
C ILE A 366 -2.39 7.01 12.42
N ILE A 367 -2.77 6.08 11.54
CA ILE A 367 -3.12 4.71 11.91
C ILE A 367 -1.91 4.01 12.52
N PHE A 368 -0.74 4.12 11.88
CA PHE A 368 0.50 3.52 12.38
C PHE A 368 0.86 4.05 13.78
N CYS A 369 0.82 5.36 14.00
CA CYS A 369 1.06 5.99 15.30
C CYS A 369 0.07 5.51 16.36
N SER A 370 -1.22 5.42 16.00
CA SER A 370 -2.29 4.97 16.91
C SER A 370 -2.10 3.51 17.32
N VAL A 371 -1.82 2.64 16.36
CA VAL A 371 -1.55 1.21 16.60
C VAL A 371 -0.32 1.04 17.49
N MET A 372 0.78 1.73 17.16
CA MET A 372 2.02 1.67 17.92
C MET A 372 1.80 2.16 19.36
N PHE A 373 1.07 3.27 19.54
CA PHE A 373 0.75 3.81 20.86
C PHE A 373 -0.06 2.81 21.69
N LEU A 374 -1.13 2.25 21.13
CA LEU A 374 -1.99 1.26 21.83
C LEU A 374 -1.17 0.05 22.26
N MET A 375 -0.36 -0.50 21.36
CA MET A 375 0.43 -1.70 21.64
C MET A 375 1.52 -1.45 22.70
N LEU A 376 2.22 -0.34 22.62
CA LEU A 376 3.23 0.01 23.62
C LEU A 376 2.58 0.33 24.99
N ASN A 377 1.43 1.00 25.01
CA ASN A 377 0.68 1.26 26.24
C ASN A 377 0.27 -0.06 26.93
N VAL A 378 -0.26 -1.03 26.18
CA VAL A 378 -0.58 -2.38 26.69
C VAL A 378 0.66 -3.06 27.28
N THR A 379 1.80 -2.96 26.61
CA THR A 379 3.07 -3.56 27.08
C THR A 379 3.54 -2.90 28.40
N VAL A 380 3.43 -1.58 28.50
CA VAL A 380 3.77 -0.82 29.70
C VAL A 380 2.84 -1.16 30.87
N GLU A 381 1.54 -1.25 30.62
CA GLU A 381 0.55 -1.61 31.65
C GLU A 381 0.78 -3.03 32.19
N ARG A 382 1.11 -3.99 31.33
CA ARG A 382 1.46 -5.36 31.77
C ARG A 382 2.73 -5.40 32.63
N ALA A 383 3.69 -4.56 32.31
CA ALA A 383 4.93 -4.47 33.08
C ALA A 383 4.81 -3.63 34.35
N SER A 384 3.67 -2.93 34.56
CA SER A 384 3.50 -1.91 35.63
C SER A 384 3.78 -2.44 37.04
N PHE A 385 3.32 -3.66 37.37
CA PHE A 385 3.60 -4.30 38.66
C PHE A 385 5.11 -4.55 38.85
N GLY A 386 5.78 -5.16 37.86
CA GLY A 386 7.23 -5.39 37.93
C GLY A 386 8.02 -4.09 38.02
N ILE A 387 7.55 -3.05 37.32
CA ILE A 387 8.10 -1.71 37.37
C ILE A 387 7.97 -1.10 38.74
N SER A 388 6.79 -1.21 39.37
CA SER A 388 6.55 -0.70 40.75
C SER A 388 7.44 -1.41 41.77
N LEU A 389 7.58 -2.74 41.66
CA LEU A 389 8.46 -3.53 42.51
C LEU A 389 9.90 -3.07 42.38
N VAL A 390 10.42 -2.86 41.18
CA VAL A 390 11.77 -2.38 40.93
C VAL A 390 11.97 -0.95 41.47
N LYS A 391 10.93 -0.10 41.40
CA LYS A 391 10.97 1.25 42.04
C LYS A 391 11.02 1.17 43.56
N VAL A 392 10.33 0.25 44.20
CA VAL A 392 10.39 0.00 45.65
C VAL A 392 11.82 -0.35 46.09
N PHE A 393 12.58 -1.08 45.26
CA PHE A 393 14.00 -1.36 45.49
C PHE A 393 14.95 -0.19 45.20
N GLY A 394 14.41 1.02 44.96
CA GLY A 394 15.23 2.24 44.83
C GLY A 394 15.76 2.55 43.43
N TYR A 395 15.34 1.78 42.40
CA TYR A 395 15.76 2.06 41.01
C TYR A 395 15.06 3.32 40.46
N LYS A 396 15.81 4.17 39.78
CA LYS A 396 15.31 5.40 39.17
C LYS A 396 14.50 5.08 37.89
N THR A 397 13.59 5.97 37.50
CA THR A 397 12.78 5.82 36.25
C THR A 397 13.65 5.59 35.02
N LYS A 398 14.88 6.13 34.99
CA LYS A 398 15.84 5.91 33.90
C LYS A 398 16.31 4.43 33.80
N ASP A 399 16.51 3.79 34.97
CA ASP A 399 16.92 2.38 35.03
C ASP A 399 15.75 1.46 34.65
N VAL A 400 14.54 1.79 35.08
CA VAL A 400 13.31 1.11 34.70
C VAL A 400 13.10 1.18 33.18
N LYS A 401 13.28 2.35 32.56
CA LYS A 401 13.25 2.50 31.10
C LYS A 401 14.22 1.53 30.42
N LYS A 402 15.46 1.47 30.93
CA LYS A 402 16.51 0.61 30.38
C LYS A 402 16.17 -0.87 30.50
N LEU A 403 15.55 -1.30 31.61
CA LEU A 403 15.19 -2.69 31.86
C LEU A 403 13.99 -3.15 31.02
N TYR A 404 12.93 -2.34 30.94
CA TYR A 404 11.64 -2.76 30.39
C TYR A 404 11.38 -2.27 28.95
N LEU A 405 11.75 -1.04 28.61
CA LEU A 405 11.45 -0.46 27.31
C LEU A 405 12.53 -0.69 26.25
N ASN A 406 13.80 -0.75 26.64
CA ASN A 406 14.86 -1.02 25.66
C ASN A 406 14.79 -2.44 25.08
N GLY A 407 14.20 -3.41 25.80
CA GLY A 407 13.91 -4.75 25.26
C GLY A 407 12.96 -4.68 24.07
N ASN A 408 11.91 -3.87 24.18
CA ASN A 408 10.94 -3.67 23.09
C ASN A 408 11.57 -2.96 21.89
N ALA A 409 12.52 -2.06 22.09
CA ALA A 409 13.26 -1.44 21.00
C ALA A 409 13.92 -2.47 20.09
N ILE A 410 14.53 -3.51 20.67
CA ILE A 410 15.17 -4.59 19.90
C ILE A 410 14.13 -5.35 19.06
N ILE A 411 12.97 -5.67 19.66
CA ILE A 411 11.89 -6.38 18.94
C ILE A 411 11.40 -5.54 17.76
N ILE A 412 11.13 -4.25 17.98
CA ILE A 412 10.62 -3.34 16.96
C ILE A 412 11.67 -3.10 15.87
N THR A 413 12.94 -2.92 16.23
CA THR A 413 14.03 -2.75 15.26
C THR A 413 14.18 -3.97 14.36
N LEU A 414 14.24 -5.19 14.96
CA LEU A 414 14.32 -6.42 14.20
C LEU A 414 13.04 -6.69 13.40
N GLY A 415 11.89 -6.39 14.00
CA GLY A 415 10.61 -6.45 13.31
C GLY A 415 10.58 -5.54 12.09
N ALA A 416 10.91 -4.27 12.24
CA ALA A 416 10.93 -3.30 11.14
C ALA A 416 11.88 -3.72 10.00
N LEU A 417 13.07 -4.25 10.34
CA LEU A 417 14.02 -4.75 9.34
C LEU A 417 13.49 -5.91 8.50
N ILE A 418 12.62 -6.74 9.08
CA ILE A 418 11.99 -7.87 8.39
C ILE A 418 10.69 -7.45 7.72
N GLU A 419 9.87 -6.67 8.42
CA GLU A 419 8.51 -6.35 7.98
C GLU A 419 8.47 -5.33 6.85
N ILE A 420 9.42 -4.39 6.78
CA ILE A 420 9.48 -3.40 5.69
C ILE A 420 9.70 -4.10 4.34
N PRO A 421 10.74 -4.96 4.14
CA PRO A 421 10.88 -5.69 2.88
C PRO A 421 9.73 -6.67 2.63
N LEU A 422 9.22 -7.33 3.67
CA LEU A 422 8.10 -8.26 3.55
C LEU A 422 6.82 -7.56 3.10
N SER A 423 6.53 -6.38 3.67
CA SER A 423 5.39 -5.56 3.29
C SER A 423 5.50 -5.10 1.84
N LYS A 424 6.70 -4.68 1.40
CA LYS A 424 6.96 -4.29 0.02
C LYS A 424 6.74 -5.46 -0.94
N MET A 425 7.35 -6.60 -0.67
CA MET A 425 7.18 -7.81 -1.48
C MET A 425 5.71 -8.26 -1.61
N PHE A 426 4.93 -8.11 -0.53
CA PHE A 426 3.50 -8.41 -0.56
C PHE A 426 2.73 -7.38 -1.39
N MET A 427 3.03 -6.09 -1.21
CA MET A 427 2.37 -5.01 -1.95
C MET A 427 2.69 -5.07 -3.44
N ASP A 428 3.91 -5.37 -3.86
CA ASP A 428 4.28 -5.53 -5.26
C ASP A 428 3.42 -6.58 -5.99
N LYS A 429 2.96 -7.61 -5.28
CA LYS A 429 2.06 -8.63 -5.84
C LYS A 429 0.58 -8.23 -5.84
N VAL A 430 0.17 -7.44 -4.88
CA VAL A 430 -1.25 -7.09 -4.68
C VAL A 430 -1.60 -5.77 -5.36
N PHE A 431 -0.66 -4.86 -5.47
CA PHE A 431 -0.85 -3.52 -6.02
C PHE A 431 -1.41 -3.50 -7.46
N PRO A 432 -0.98 -4.36 -8.40
CA PRO A 432 -1.55 -4.41 -9.74
C PRO A 432 -3.06 -4.64 -9.78
N VAL A 433 -3.61 -5.31 -8.75
CA VAL A 433 -5.06 -5.55 -8.63
C VAL A 433 -5.82 -4.28 -8.23
N PHE A 434 -5.16 -3.31 -7.59
CA PHE A 434 -5.78 -2.03 -7.23
C PHE A 434 -5.84 -1.03 -8.37
N ILE A 435 -4.99 -1.19 -9.38
CA ILE A 435 -4.89 -0.28 -10.53
C ILE A 435 -5.08 -1.02 -11.87
N PRO A 436 -6.14 -1.83 -12.05
CA PRO A 436 -6.29 -2.65 -13.25
C PRO A 436 -6.54 -1.81 -14.51
N ASN A 437 -7.04 -0.59 -14.37
CA ASN A 437 -7.45 0.33 -15.44
C ASN A 437 -6.35 1.33 -15.86
N VAL A 438 -5.15 1.26 -15.30
CA VAL A 438 -4.05 2.18 -15.66
C VAL A 438 -3.29 1.62 -16.86
N THR A 439 -3.21 2.38 -17.95
CA THR A 439 -2.53 2.02 -19.22
C THR A 439 -1.04 2.35 -19.22
N SER A 440 -0.34 2.03 -18.12
CA SER A 440 1.11 2.21 -18.01
C SER A 440 1.80 0.97 -17.45
N GLY A 441 3.11 0.95 -17.51
CA GLY A 441 3.92 -0.02 -16.77
C GLY A 441 3.70 0.07 -15.28
N ILE A 442 3.96 -1.02 -14.55
CA ILE A 442 3.85 -1.09 -13.10
C ILE A 442 5.24 -1.13 -12.49
N ASN A 443 6.01 -0.07 -12.71
CA ASN A 443 7.33 0.06 -12.10
C ASN A 443 7.20 0.55 -10.66
N LEU A 444 7.15 -0.40 -9.71
CA LEU A 444 7.06 -0.15 -8.27
C LEU A 444 8.45 -0.11 -7.59
N ALA A 445 9.53 -0.01 -8.31
CA ALA A 445 10.87 -0.03 -7.75
C ALA A 445 11.10 1.15 -6.80
N PHE A 446 11.54 0.85 -5.58
CA PHE A 446 11.94 1.87 -4.62
C PHE A 446 13.44 2.12 -4.69
N PRO A 447 13.88 3.38 -4.62
CA PRO A 447 15.27 3.68 -4.37
C PRO A 447 15.66 3.23 -2.96
N TRP A 448 16.90 2.80 -2.77
CA TRP A 448 17.40 2.26 -1.49
C TRP A 448 17.15 3.20 -0.30
N TYR A 449 17.21 4.52 -0.51
CA TYR A 449 16.98 5.52 0.54
C TYR A 449 15.54 5.53 1.05
N ALA A 450 14.55 5.12 0.25
CA ALA A 450 13.15 5.02 0.67
C ALA A 450 12.98 4.03 1.83
N TYR A 451 13.65 2.88 1.75
CA TYR A 451 13.65 1.90 2.84
C TYR A 451 14.25 2.48 4.13
N VAL A 452 15.32 3.28 4.00
CA VAL A 452 15.97 3.96 5.14
C VAL A 452 15.04 5.00 5.76
N ILE A 453 14.33 5.79 4.93
CA ILE A 453 13.37 6.81 5.40
C ILE A 453 12.22 6.15 6.16
N ILE A 454 11.64 5.08 5.60
CA ILE A 454 10.55 4.33 6.25
C ILE A 454 11.03 3.75 7.58
N PHE A 455 12.19 3.11 7.60
CA PHE A 455 12.79 2.58 8.83
C PHE A 455 13.03 3.67 9.88
N ALA A 456 13.61 4.80 9.48
CA ALA A 456 13.83 5.95 10.35
C ALA A 456 12.50 6.51 10.90
N GLY A 457 11.44 6.57 10.07
CA GLY A 457 10.09 6.97 10.48
C GLY A 457 9.50 6.03 11.54
N VAL A 458 9.61 4.72 11.34
CA VAL A 458 9.18 3.71 12.32
C VAL A 458 9.92 3.89 13.65
N MET A 459 11.23 4.05 13.60
CA MET A 459 12.05 4.24 14.81
C MET A 459 11.76 5.56 15.50
N ALA A 460 11.59 6.66 14.75
CA ALA A 460 11.21 7.96 15.30
C ALA A 460 9.86 7.89 16.02
N THR A 461 8.86 7.28 15.39
CA THR A 461 7.54 7.05 15.99
C THR A 461 7.65 6.25 17.29
N TYR A 462 8.42 5.17 17.28
CA TYR A 462 8.69 4.37 18.47
C TYR A 462 9.30 5.20 19.60
N PHE A 463 10.34 6.00 19.31
CA PHE A 463 11.01 6.81 20.34
C PHE A 463 10.12 7.93 20.88
N ILE A 464 9.32 8.58 20.02
CA ILE A 464 8.36 9.61 20.43
C ILE A 464 7.33 9.01 21.38
N ILE A 465 6.68 7.92 20.99
CA ILE A 465 5.63 7.26 21.78
C ILE A 465 6.22 6.73 23.10
N THR A 466 7.39 6.09 23.04
CA THR A 466 8.09 5.61 24.24
C THR A 466 8.38 6.76 25.21
N SER A 467 8.79 7.92 24.71
CA SER A 467 9.07 9.09 25.55
C SER A 467 7.80 9.62 26.22
N ILE A 468 6.65 9.61 25.53
CA ILE A 468 5.35 9.97 26.10
C ILE A 468 4.97 8.98 27.21
N LEU A 469 5.11 7.68 26.96
CA LEU A 469 4.75 6.62 27.91
C LEU A 469 5.68 6.59 29.12
N VAL A 470 6.96 6.91 28.97
CA VAL A 470 7.91 7.03 30.11
C VAL A 470 7.49 8.15 31.08
N ARG A 471 6.98 9.28 30.56
CA ARG A 471 6.43 10.34 31.40
C ARG A 471 5.22 9.85 32.22
N LYS A 472 4.37 9.01 31.61
CA LYS A 472 3.23 8.36 32.30
C LYS A 472 3.72 7.40 33.38
N LEU A 473 4.76 6.61 33.13
CA LEU A 473 5.39 5.72 34.10
C LEU A 473 5.99 6.45 35.32
N GLY A 474 6.48 7.65 35.10
CA GLY A 474 7.01 8.50 36.19
C GLY A 474 5.94 8.81 37.25
N LYS A 475 4.68 8.93 36.85
CA LYS A 475 3.53 9.26 37.70
C LYS A 475 2.95 8.05 38.47
N ILE A 476 3.33 6.82 38.12
CA ILE A 476 2.87 5.61 38.81
C ILE A 476 3.56 5.53 40.19
N THR A 477 2.78 5.69 41.27
CA THR A 477 3.27 5.53 42.63
C THR A 477 3.28 4.06 43.03
N PRO A 478 4.35 3.56 43.70
CA PRO A 478 4.40 2.16 44.14
C PRO A 478 3.25 1.76 45.06
N ALA A 479 2.78 2.69 45.90
CA ALA A 479 1.68 2.46 46.83
C ALA A 479 0.34 2.14 46.13
N GLU A 480 0.03 2.83 45.03
CA GLU A 480 -1.22 2.68 44.30
C GLU A 480 -1.30 1.32 43.58
N VAL A 481 -0.18 0.81 43.06
CA VAL A 481 -0.14 -0.49 42.37
C VAL A 481 -0.16 -1.66 43.35
N LEU A 482 0.42 -1.50 44.53
CA LEU A 482 0.40 -2.54 45.57
C LEU A 482 -0.98 -2.62 46.25
N LYS A 483 -1.66 -1.49 46.48
CA LYS A 483 -3.01 -1.42 47.08
C LYS A 483 -4.10 -2.03 46.21
N ASN A 484 -3.97 -1.97 44.89
CA ASN A 484 -4.94 -2.53 43.96
C ASN A 484 -4.86 -4.07 43.82
N ARG A 485 -4.07 -4.76 44.64
CA ARG A 485 -3.94 -6.23 44.63
C ARG A 485 -4.34 -6.92 45.95
N GLU A 486 -4.58 -6.13 47.00
CA GLU A 486 -5.31 -6.59 48.17
C GLU A 486 -6.83 -6.47 47.92
#